data_6797a490f5ce4d7f0507f6394938cedc
#
_entry.id   6797a490f5ce4d7f0507f6394938cedc
#
_cell.length_a   1.000
_cell.length_b   1.000
_cell.length_c   1.000
_cell.angle_alpha   90.00
_cell.angle_beta   90.00
_cell.angle_gamma   90.00
#
_symmetry.space_group_name_H-M   'P 1'
#
loop_
_entity.id
_entity.type
_entity.pdbx_description
1 polymer ?
#
loop_
_entity_poly.entity_id
_entity_poly.type
_entity_poly.pdbx_seq_one_letter_code
_entity_poly.pdbx_strand_id
1 'polypeptide(L)'
;MTNFKNYLEAKVNIRGNKNLNYLSSFFSETELAILSNKTISIVGTNGKSSTANNIAMLLKGLDKSYIAFTSPHLFDYKERMTAHKDLNFNEYIQYLENFELKNNINLGYFESTFLIAAKAFLHNDMDYFICEAGIGGKYDTTSVIQSKTVVLTSIGLDHTDILGNKITDILNQKINVSDNIETLFVSVLNKELIEIIKSQYTNYSQSIYLSEYLISKNILFSNLIFKELN
;
A
#
# COMPACT_ATOMS: atom_id res chain seq x y z
N MET A 1 -3.03 5.77 -30.03
CA MET A 1 -2.36 5.60 -28.72
C MET A 1 -3.28 4.82 -27.80
N THR A 2 -2.80 3.75 -27.20
CA THR A 2 -3.55 2.98 -26.20
C THR A 2 -3.80 3.88 -25.00
N ASN A 3 -5.05 4.06 -24.56
CA ASN A 3 -5.32 4.78 -23.33
C ASN A 3 -5.20 3.81 -22.14
N PHE A 4 -4.99 4.35 -20.94
CA PHE A 4 -4.74 3.55 -19.75
C PHE A 4 -5.88 2.58 -19.41
N LYS A 5 -7.13 2.97 -19.68
CA LYS A 5 -8.29 2.10 -19.49
C LYS A 5 -8.18 0.84 -20.34
N ASN A 6 -7.96 1.00 -21.65
CA ASN A 6 -7.84 -0.14 -22.58
C ASN A 6 -6.61 -1.02 -22.24
N TYR A 7 -5.50 -0.42 -21.82
CA TYR A 7 -4.33 -1.15 -21.35
C TYR A 7 -4.69 -2.05 -20.15
N LEU A 8 -5.41 -1.51 -19.16
CA LEU A 8 -5.82 -2.26 -17.98
C LEU A 8 -6.87 -3.34 -18.30
N GLU A 9 -7.84 -3.05 -19.15
CA GLU A 9 -8.87 -4.03 -19.57
C GLU A 9 -8.23 -5.26 -20.21
N ALA A 10 -7.16 -5.08 -20.98
CA ALA A 10 -6.38 -6.19 -21.54
C ALA A 10 -5.66 -7.02 -20.46
N LYS A 11 -5.48 -6.50 -19.23
CA LYS A 11 -4.79 -7.15 -18.12
C LYS A 11 -5.71 -7.94 -17.16
N VAL A 12 -7.03 -7.77 -17.25
CA VAL A 12 -7.99 -8.33 -16.28
C VAL A 12 -7.85 -9.86 -16.10
N ASN A 13 -7.56 -10.61 -17.17
CA ASN A 13 -7.43 -12.05 -17.12
C ASN A 13 -5.98 -12.55 -17.09
N ILE A 14 -5.02 -11.63 -17.01
CA ILE A 14 -3.62 -12.00 -16.95
C ILE A 14 -3.25 -12.31 -15.49
N ARG A 15 -2.80 -13.55 -15.24
CA ARG A 15 -2.05 -13.83 -14.00
C ARG A 15 -0.69 -13.19 -14.15
N GLY A 16 -0.51 -12.03 -13.55
CA GLY A 16 0.77 -11.32 -13.54
C GLY A 16 1.89 -12.15 -12.93
N ASN A 17 3.11 -11.90 -13.36
CA ASN A 17 4.28 -12.47 -12.73
C ASN A 17 4.48 -11.81 -11.36
N LYS A 18 4.15 -12.54 -10.30
CA LYS A 18 4.26 -12.07 -8.90
C LYS A 18 5.68 -12.14 -8.32
N ASN A 19 6.70 -12.21 -9.16
CA ASN A 19 8.08 -12.17 -8.67
C ASN A 19 8.43 -10.75 -8.23
N LEU A 20 8.50 -10.54 -6.92
CA LEU A 20 8.78 -9.22 -6.32
C LEU A 20 10.14 -8.66 -6.75
N ASN A 21 11.14 -9.51 -7.03
CA ASN A 21 12.44 -9.05 -7.51
C ASN A 21 12.34 -8.39 -8.90
N TYR A 22 11.48 -8.90 -9.79
CA TYR A 22 11.22 -8.23 -11.05
C TYR A 22 10.47 -6.92 -10.84
N LEU A 23 9.45 -6.91 -9.99
CA LEU A 23 8.66 -5.70 -9.74
C LEU A 23 9.50 -4.59 -9.11
N SER A 24 10.41 -4.92 -8.19
CA SER A 24 11.32 -3.93 -7.59
C SER A 24 12.26 -3.33 -8.65
N SER A 25 12.68 -4.10 -9.66
CA SER A 25 13.56 -3.61 -10.74
C SER A 25 12.89 -2.62 -11.71
N PHE A 26 11.59 -2.36 -11.56
CA PHE A 26 10.88 -1.28 -12.25
C PHE A 26 11.35 0.11 -11.78
N PHE A 27 11.86 0.18 -10.58
CA PHE A 27 12.36 1.40 -9.95
C PHE A 27 13.88 1.37 -9.83
N SER A 28 14.51 2.53 -9.92
CA SER A 28 15.90 2.69 -9.52
C SER A 28 16.04 2.63 -7.98
N GLU A 29 17.24 2.41 -7.47
CA GLU A 29 17.53 2.44 -6.03
C GLU A 29 17.13 3.78 -5.38
N THR A 30 17.39 4.89 -6.07
CA THR A 30 16.99 6.23 -5.62
C THR A 30 15.46 6.36 -5.53
N GLU A 31 14.72 5.86 -6.54
CA GLU A 31 13.27 5.87 -6.53
C GLU A 31 12.70 5.01 -5.41
N LEU A 32 13.27 3.82 -5.16
CA LEU A 32 12.88 2.97 -4.04
C LEU A 32 13.15 3.64 -2.69
N ALA A 33 14.26 4.34 -2.55
CA ALA A 33 14.56 5.09 -1.33
C ALA A 33 13.55 6.23 -1.07
N ILE A 34 13.14 6.95 -2.11
CA ILE A 34 12.09 7.98 -2.02
C ILE A 34 10.75 7.34 -1.63
N LEU A 35 10.35 6.26 -2.33
CA LEU A 35 9.13 5.52 -2.03
C LEU A 35 9.14 4.99 -0.58
N SER A 36 10.24 4.36 -0.15
CA SER A 36 10.37 3.82 1.22
C SER A 36 10.12 4.90 2.28
N ASN A 37 10.65 6.10 2.09
CA ASN A 37 10.54 7.21 3.04
C ASN A 37 9.18 7.92 3.01
N LYS A 38 8.55 8.05 1.83
CA LYS A 38 7.34 8.85 1.63
C LYS A 38 6.06 8.00 1.58
N THR A 39 6.15 6.66 1.67
CA THR A 39 4.98 5.78 1.60
C THR A 39 4.43 5.44 2.98
N ILE A 40 3.11 5.53 3.11
CA ILE A 40 2.33 4.99 4.20
C ILE A 40 1.66 3.70 3.69
N SER A 41 2.23 2.54 4.03
CA SER A 41 1.65 1.24 3.67
C SER A 41 0.52 0.87 4.62
N ILE A 42 -0.62 0.50 4.07
CA ILE A 42 -1.80 0.13 4.85
C ILE A 42 -2.09 -1.35 4.63
N VAL A 43 -2.01 -2.11 5.71
CA VAL A 43 -2.30 -3.56 5.75
C VAL A 43 -3.42 -3.86 6.74
N GLY A 44 -4.06 -5.00 6.58
CA GLY A 44 -5.13 -5.44 7.48
C GLY A 44 -6.17 -6.30 6.76
N THR A 45 -7.13 -6.81 7.52
CA THR A 45 -8.27 -7.54 6.95
C THR A 45 -9.35 -6.57 6.49
N ASN A 46 -9.86 -5.73 7.39
CA ASN A 46 -10.90 -4.75 7.10
C ASN A 46 -10.43 -3.33 7.42
N GLY A 47 -11.02 -2.34 6.74
CA GLY A 47 -10.80 -0.93 7.03
C GLY A 47 -9.60 -0.30 6.31
N LYS A 48 -8.88 -1.03 5.45
CA LYS A 48 -7.72 -0.51 4.71
C LYS A 48 -8.08 0.70 3.84
N SER A 49 -9.00 0.54 2.89
CA SER A 49 -9.41 1.62 1.97
C SER A 49 -10.04 2.79 2.71
N SER A 50 -10.83 2.54 3.76
CA SER A 50 -11.40 3.60 4.60
C SER A 50 -10.31 4.41 5.31
N THR A 51 -9.29 3.74 5.84
CA THR A 51 -8.13 4.40 6.47
C THR A 51 -7.33 5.19 5.44
N ALA A 52 -7.07 4.63 4.26
CA ALA A 52 -6.39 5.31 3.16
C ALA A 52 -7.11 6.61 2.77
N ASN A 53 -8.42 6.53 2.56
CA ASN A 53 -9.23 7.69 2.18
C ASN A 53 -9.26 8.77 3.28
N ASN A 54 -9.34 8.37 4.56
CA ASN A 54 -9.32 9.31 5.68
C ASN A 54 -7.97 10.03 5.78
N ILE A 55 -6.84 9.30 5.61
CA ILE A 55 -5.50 9.92 5.56
C ILE A 55 -5.42 10.89 4.38
N ALA A 56 -5.90 10.51 3.20
CA ALA A 56 -5.92 11.37 2.03
C ALA A 56 -6.72 12.67 2.28
N MET A 57 -7.89 12.56 2.93
CA MET A 57 -8.70 13.72 3.32
C MET A 57 -7.97 14.66 4.30
N LEU A 58 -7.27 14.11 5.28
CA LEU A 58 -6.49 14.88 6.23
C LEU A 58 -5.32 15.60 5.55
N LEU A 59 -4.56 14.90 4.70
CA LEU A 59 -3.48 15.50 3.93
C LEU A 59 -3.97 16.62 3.03
N LYS A 60 -5.12 16.43 2.38
CA LYS A 60 -5.77 17.49 1.59
C LYS A 60 -6.13 18.71 2.44
N GLY A 61 -6.65 18.51 3.66
CA GLY A 61 -6.97 19.59 4.59
C GLY A 61 -5.76 20.38 5.07
N LEU A 62 -4.55 19.85 4.90
CA LEU A 62 -3.27 20.42 5.29
C LEU A 62 -2.43 20.88 4.11
N ASP A 63 -3.02 20.92 2.94
CA ASP A 63 -2.38 21.34 1.70
C ASP A 63 -1.13 20.49 1.35
N LYS A 64 -1.15 19.20 1.73
CA LYS A 64 -0.12 18.22 1.38
C LYS A 64 -0.49 17.49 0.10
N SER A 65 0.49 17.33 -0.78
CA SER A 65 0.33 16.59 -2.02
C SER A 65 0.42 15.08 -1.80
N TYR A 66 -0.48 14.32 -2.44
CA TYR A 66 -0.51 12.86 -2.30
C TYR A 66 -1.04 12.14 -3.54
N ILE A 67 -0.69 10.87 -3.65
CA ILE A 67 -1.45 9.83 -4.37
C ILE A 67 -1.87 8.77 -3.35
N ALA A 68 -3.12 8.30 -3.44
CA ALA A 68 -3.61 7.15 -2.71
C ALA A 68 -3.92 6.01 -3.69
N PHE A 69 -3.24 4.89 -3.50
CA PHE A 69 -3.50 3.63 -4.18
C PHE A 69 -4.34 2.73 -3.29
N THR A 70 -5.54 2.35 -3.77
CA THR A 70 -6.51 1.53 -3.03
C THR A 70 -7.07 0.41 -3.90
N SER A 71 -7.64 -0.64 -3.29
CA SER A 71 -8.24 -1.76 -3.99
C SER A 71 -9.29 -2.50 -3.16
N PRO A 72 -10.32 -3.10 -3.81
CA PRO A 72 -10.69 -2.96 -5.22
C PRO A 72 -11.40 -1.63 -5.52
N HIS A 73 -11.70 -1.37 -6.80
CA HIS A 73 -12.65 -0.32 -7.21
C HIS A 73 -14.08 -0.91 -7.31
N LEU A 74 -15.07 -0.04 -7.29
CA LEU A 74 -16.49 -0.40 -7.46
C LEU A 74 -16.98 -0.19 -8.89
N PHE A 75 -16.64 0.93 -9.51
CA PHE A 75 -17.15 1.33 -10.83
C PHE A 75 -16.04 1.62 -11.84
N ASP A 76 -14.99 2.33 -11.44
CA ASP A 76 -13.95 2.79 -12.36
C ASP A 76 -12.54 2.58 -11.76
N TYR A 77 -11.61 2.17 -12.62
CA TYR A 77 -10.21 1.96 -12.22
C TYR A 77 -9.55 3.19 -11.58
N LYS A 78 -10.04 4.39 -11.89
CA LYS A 78 -9.54 5.65 -11.31
C LYS A 78 -9.75 5.71 -9.80
N GLU A 79 -10.75 4.99 -9.28
CA GLU A 79 -10.96 4.87 -7.83
C GLU A 79 -9.75 4.27 -7.10
N ARG A 80 -8.93 3.46 -7.84
CA ARG A 80 -7.71 2.86 -7.27
C ARG A 80 -6.55 3.83 -7.14
N MET A 81 -6.60 4.97 -7.80
CA MET A 81 -5.49 5.92 -7.89
C MET A 81 -6.03 7.34 -7.77
N THR A 82 -6.40 7.73 -6.55
CA THR A 82 -6.85 9.09 -6.27
C THR A 82 -5.66 9.98 -5.91
N ALA A 83 -5.71 11.23 -6.29
CA ALA A 83 -4.64 12.19 -5.99
C ALA A 83 -5.23 13.55 -5.58
N HIS A 84 -4.39 14.38 -4.97
CA HIS A 84 -4.80 15.73 -4.57
C HIS A 84 -5.13 16.64 -5.76
N LYS A 85 -4.69 16.27 -6.97
CA LYS A 85 -4.98 16.94 -8.26
C LYS A 85 -5.22 15.89 -9.34
N ASP A 86 -5.87 16.29 -10.43
CA ASP A 86 -6.04 15.41 -11.57
C ASP A 86 -4.70 15.04 -12.22
N LEU A 87 -4.51 13.77 -12.51
CA LEU A 87 -3.32 13.21 -13.14
C LEU A 87 -3.69 12.47 -14.43
N ASN A 88 -2.84 12.64 -15.45
CA ASN A 88 -2.95 11.89 -16.69
C ASN A 88 -2.13 10.60 -16.63
N PHE A 89 -2.72 9.50 -16.19
CA PHE A 89 -2.03 8.22 -16.09
C PHE A 89 -1.62 7.60 -17.45
N ASN A 90 -2.13 8.11 -18.58
CA ASN A 90 -1.70 7.63 -19.90
C ASN A 90 -0.22 7.87 -20.17
N GLU A 91 0.38 8.87 -19.56
CA GLU A 91 1.80 9.22 -19.72
C GLU A 91 2.73 8.12 -19.20
N TYR A 92 2.23 7.24 -18.34
CA TYR A 92 3.03 6.19 -17.69
C TYR A 92 2.92 4.82 -18.36
N ILE A 93 2.02 4.63 -19.33
CA ILE A 93 1.80 3.34 -20.01
C ILE A 93 3.11 2.84 -20.64
N GLN A 94 3.82 3.73 -21.31
CA GLN A 94 5.05 3.37 -22.01
C GLN A 94 6.15 2.84 -21.07
N TYR A 95 6.17 3.27 -19.80
CA TYR A 95 7.09 2.70 -18.80
C TYR A 95 6.78 1.23 -18.53
N LEU A 96 5.49 0.87 -18.42
CA LEU A 96 5.06 -0.52 -18.24
C LEU A 96 5.34 -1.37 -19.47
N GLU A 97 4.97 -0.90 -20.66
CA GLU A 97 5.19 -1.62 -21.92
C GLU A 97 6.67 -1.89 -22.13
N ASN A 98 7.54 -0.90 -21.93
CA ASN A 98 8.99 -1.06 -22.01
C ASN A 98 9.54 -2.06 -20.98
N PHE A 99 9.00 -2.03 -19.76
CA PHE A 99 9.41 -2.92 -18.70
C PHE A 99 9.00 -4.38 -18.99
N GLU A 100 7.79 -4.60 -19.49
CA GLU A 100 7.30 -5.91 -19.91
C GLU A 100 8.14 -6.49 -21.03
N LEU A 101 8.42 -5.66 -22.06
CA LEU A 101 9.26 -6.07 -23.21
C LEU A 101 10.69 -6.41 -22.78
N LYS A 102 11.31 -5.54 -21.98
CA LYS A 102 12.70 -5.72 -21.52
C LYS A 102 12.88 -7.01 -20.72
N ASN A 103 11.91 -7.36 -19.90
CA ASN A 103 12.00 -8.49 -18.98
C ASN A 103 11.29 -9.75 -19.49
N ASN A 104 10.64 -9.69 -20.66
CA ASN A 104 9.81 -10.75 -21.24
C ASN A 104 8.77 -11.28 -20.21
N ILE A 105 8.03 -10.36 -19.61
CA ILE A 105 6.98 -10.65 -18.61
C ILE A 105 5.67 -10.02 -19.00
N ASN A 106 4.57 -10.52 -18.42
CA ASN A 106 3.28 -9.85 -18.45
C ASN A 106 2.90 -9.42 -17.04
N LEU A 107 2.61 -8.14 -16.88
CA LEU A 107 2.06 -7.59 -15.64
C LEU A 107 0.56 -7.90 -15.57
N GLY A 108 0.07 -8.25 -14.39
CA GLY A 108 -1.36 -8.34 -14.12
C GLY A 108 -1.98 -6.96 -13.89
N TYR A 109 -3.29 -6.95 -13.71
CA TYR A 109 -4.06 -5.72 -13.48
C TYR A 109 -3.58 -4.97 -12.22
N PHE A 110 -3.41 -5.68 -11.11
CA PHE A 110 -3.01 -5.09 -9.83
C PHE A 110 -1.59 -4.52 -9.89
N GLU A 111 -0.65 -5.29 -10.43
CA GLU A 111 0.73 -4.86 -10.61
C GLU A 111 0.81 -3.62 -11.50
N SER A 112 0.10 -3.60 -12.61
CA SER A 112 0.09 -2.46 -13.55
C SER A 112 -0.45 -1.18 -12.89
N THR A 113 -1.56 -1.28 -12.14
CA THR A 113 -2.14 -0.11 -11.46
C THR A 113 -1.24 0.41 -10.35
N PHE A 114 -0.63 -0.49 -9.57
CA PHE A 114 0.31 -0.12 -8.52
C PHE A 114 1.57 0.58 -9.07
N LEU A 115 2.23 -0.02 -10.06
CA LEU A 115 3.46 0.53 -10.63
C LEU A 115 3.24 1.90 -11.27
N ILE A 116 2.10 2.11 -11.93
CA ILE A 116 1.73 3.43 -12.48
C ILE A 116 1.48 4.45 -11.36
N ALA A 117 0.74 4.08 -10.32
CA ALA A 117 0.49 4.99 -9.20
C ALA A 117 1.80 5.44 -8.53
N ALA A 118 2.71 4.49 -8.28
CA ALA A 118 4.02 4.78 -7.69
C ALA A 118 4.90 5.62 -8.63
N LYS A 119 4.87 5.37 -9.95
CA LYS A 119 5.63 6.15 -10.91
C LYS A 119 5.08 7.58 -11.04
N ALA A 120 3.76 7.74 -11.04
CA ALA A 120 3.12 9.04 -11.04
C ALA A 120 3.44 9.84 -9.77
N PHE A 121 3.48 9.18 -8.61
CA PHE A 121 3.91 9.78 -7.36
C PHE A 121 5.33 10.36 -7.47
N LEU A 122 6.28 9.57 -7.95
CA LEU A 122 7.68 9.98 -8.11
C LEU A 122 7.84 11.14 -9.09
N HIS A 123 7.19 11.07 -10.25
CA HIS A 123 7.30 12.09 -11.29
C HIS A 123 6.70 13.44 -10.91
N ASN A 124 5.70 13.44 -10.03
CA ASN A 124 5.07 14.67 -9.57
C ASN A 124 5.67 15.21 -8.25
N ASP A 125 6.73 14.57 -7.73
CA ASP A 125 7.42 14.91 -6.47
C ASP A 125 6.45 15.22 -5.33
N MET A 126 5.55 14.27 -5.06
CA MET A 126 4.51 14.46 -4.04
C MET A 126 5.04 14.20 -2.62
N ASP A 127 4.33 14.72 -1.62
CA ASP A 127 4.71 14.57 -0.21
C ASP A 127 4.48 13.14 0.28
N TYR A 128 3.32 12.52 -0.03
CA TYR A 128 2.92 11.22 0.49
C TYR A 128 2.37 10.27 -0.58
N PHE A 129 2.79 9.01 -0.50
CA PHE A 129 2.16 7.90 -1.22
C PHE A 129 1.41 7.01 -0.21
N ILE A 130 0.09 7.03 -0.26
CA ILE A 130 -0.77 6.18 0.58
C ILE A 130 -0.99 4.89 -0.20
N CYS A 131 -0.53 3.76 0.32
CA CYS A 131 -0.50 2.50 -0.42
C CYS A 131 -1.22 1.37 0.33
N GLU A 132 -2.39 0.99 -0.16
CA GLU A 132 -3.14 -0.15 0.36
C GLU A 132 -2.60 -1.46 -0.23
N ALA A 133 -2.23 -2.41 0.62
CA ALA A 133 -1.91 -3.77 0.18
C ALA A 133 -3.17 -4.52 -0.28
N GLY A 134 -3.03 -5.33 -1.32
CA GLY A 134 -4.12 -6.14 -1.86
C GLY A 134 -4.45 -7.31 -0.93
N ILE A 135 -3.65 -8.36 -0.94
CA ILE A 135 -3.85 -9.57 -0.13
C ILE A 135 -2.57 -9.86 0.67
N GLY A 136 -2.72 -9.97 2.00
CA GLY A 136 -1.58 -10.26 2.88
C GLY A 136 -0.73 -9.02 3.12
N GLY A 137 0.55 -9.10 2.81
CA GLY A 137 1.56 -8.05 2.97
C GLY A 137 2.91 -8.52 2.45
N LYS A 138 3.54 -9.50 3.09
CA LYS A 138 4.89 -10.00 2.77
C LYS A 138 5.11 -10.34 1.29
N TYR A 139 4.13 -10.94 0.66
CA TYR A 139 4.18 -11.36 -0.75
C TYR A 139 3.26 -10.54 -1.64
N ASP A 140 2.72 -9.44 -1.11
CA ASP A 140 1.94 -8.49 -1.91
C ASP A 140 2.86 -7.66 -2.80
N THR A 141 2.35 -7.27 -3.96
CA THR A 141 3.08 -6.40 -4.90
C THR A 141 3.58 -5.12 -4.24
N THR A 142 2.81 -4.57 -3.29
CA THR A 142 3.16 -3.31 -2.60
C THR A 142 4.38 -3.43 -1.68
N SER A 143 4.75 -4.66 -1.28
CA SER A 143 5.93 -4.90 -0.43
C SER A 143 7.26 -4.52 -1.08
N VAL A 144 7.32 -4.37 -2.40
CA VAL A 144 8.55 -3.95 -3.10
C VAL A 144 9.04 -2.57 -2.66
N ILE A 145 8.15 -1.74 -2.10
CA ILE A 145 8.48 -0.39 -1.62
C ILE A 145 9.33 -0.43 -0.35
N GLN A 146 9.17 -1.44 0.50
CA GLN A 146 9.85 -1.52 1.80
C GLN A 146 9.66 -0.24 2.63
N SER A 147 8.38 0.16 2.81
CA SER A 147 8.01 1.42 3.47
C SER A 147 8.42 1.46 4.94
N LYS A 148 8.86 2.62 5.41
CA LYS A 148 9.22 2.87 6.82
C LYS A 148 8.00 3.06 7.71
N THR A 149 6.87 3.48 7.14
CA THR A 149 5.62 3.70 7.86
C THR A 149 4.59 2.66 7.45
N VAL A 150 4.11 1.89 8.41
CA VAL A 150 3.09 0.86 8.22
C VAL A 150 1.90 1.09 9.14
N VAL A 151 0.71 0.94 8.59
CA VAL A 151 -0.57 1.03 9.31
C VAL A 151 -1.25 -0.32 9.27
N LEU A 152 -1.41 -0.94 10.43
CA LEU A 152 -2.16 -2.18 10.62
C LEU A 152 -3.58 -1.86 11.08
N THR A 153 -4.59 -2.05 10.22
CA THR A 153 -5.97 -1.70 10.53
C THR A 153 -6.64 -2.72 11.43
N SER A 154 -7.09 -3.84 10.91
CA SER A 154 -7.67 -4.93 11.71
C SER A 154 -7.13 -6.28 11.27
N ILE A 155 -7.14 -7.25 12.15
CA ILE A 155 -6.79 -8.64 11.84
C ILE A 155 -7.99 -9.54 12.12
N GLY A 156 -8.34 -10.35 11.13
CA GLY A 156 -9.38 -11.37 11.21
C GLY A 156 -9.08 -12.49 10.23
N LEU A 157 -9.83 -13.58 10.30
CA LEU A 157 -9.74 -14.68 9.33
C LEU A 157 -10.23 -14.19 7.98
N ASP A 158 -9.34 -14.22 6.99
CA ASP A 158 -9.60 -13.79 5.63
C ASP A 158 -8.55 -14.41 4.71
N HIS A 159 -8.94 -14.79 3.48
CA HIS A 159 -8.05 -15.45 2.52
C HIS A 159 -7.26 -16.61 3.14
N THR A 160 -7.92 -17.44 3.94
CA THR A 160 -7.26 -18.50 4.72
C THR A 160 -6.57 -19.57 3.88
N ASP A 161 -7.01 -19.76 2.65
CA ASP A 161 -6.37 -20.59 1.63
C ASP A 161 -4.99 -20.08 1.18
N ILE A 162 -4.72 -18.79 1.37
CA ILE A 162 -3.45 -18.12 0.99
C ILE A 162 -2.62 -17.73 2.21
N LEU A 163 -3.26 -17.16 3.23
CA LEU A 163 -2.58 -16.54 4.37
C LEU A 163 -2.41 -17.46 5.58
N GLY A 164 -3.08 -18.62 5.57
CA GLY A 164 -3.09 -19.56 6.69
C GLY A 164 -4.37 -19.48 7.55
N ASN A 165 -4.58 -20.52 8.35
CA ASN A 165 -5.82 -20.71 9.10
C ASN A 165 -5.80 -20.13 10.52
N LYS A 166 -4.70 -19.50 10.92
CA LYS A 166 -4.55 -18.91 12.25
C LYS A 166 -4.40 -17.38 12.14
N ILE A 167 -4.97 -16.69 13.09
CA ILE A 167 -4.86 -15.23 13.20
C ILE A 167 -3.39 -14.78 13.24
N THR A 168 -2.53 -15.53 13.91
CA THR A 168 -1.09 -15.28 13.99
C THR A 168 -0.40 -15.38 12.64
N ASP A 169 -0.80 -16.32 11.78
CA ASP A 169 -0.22 -16.50 10.46
C ASP A 169 -0.60 -15.31 9.57
N ILE A 170 -1.88 -14.90 9.63
CA ILE A 170 -2.40 -13.73 8.91
C ILE A 170 -1.73 -12.46 9.40
N LEU A 171 -1.55 -12.29 10.72
CA LEU A 171 -0.82 -11.17 11.30
C LEU A 171 0.60 -11.10 10.75
N ASN A 172 1.34 -12.22 10.80
CA ASN A 172 2.71 -12.29 10.31
C ASN A 172 2.82 -11.95 8.82
N GLN A 173 1.89 -12.44 8.00
CA GLN A 173 1.86 -12.09 6.58
C GLN A 173 1.65 -10.59 6.34
N LYS A 174 0.78 -9.96 7.13
CA LYS A 174 0.41 -8.56 6.92
C LYS A 174 1.48 -7.60 7.44
N ILE A 175 2.02 -7.83 8.62
CA ILE A 175 3.05 -6.96 9.20
C ILE A 175 4.36 -7.00 8.39
N ASN A 176 4.73 -8.15 7.87
CA ASN A 176 5.94 -8.29 7.05
C ASN A 176 5.77 -7.74 5.61
N VAL A 177 4.94 -6.72 5.41
CA VAL A 177 4.86 -5.95 4.15
C VAL A 177 6.15 -5.15 3.90
N SER A 178 6.92 -4.91 4.94
CA SER A 178 8.22 -4.26 4.89
C SER A 178 9.14 -4.82 5.97
N ASP A 179 10.40 -5.00 5.63
CA ASP A 179 11.47 -5.34 6.60
C ASP A 179 12.12 -4.05 7.19
N ASN A 180 11.72 -2.88 6.67
CA ASN A 180 12.29 -1.56 6.99
C ASN A 180 11.39 -0.69 7.86
N ILE A 181 10.47 -1.28 8.63
CA ILE A 181 9.50 -0.51 9.42
C ILE A 181 10.21 0.29 10.50
N GLU A 182 10.05 1.60 10.49
CA GLU A 182 10.48 2.53 11.56
C GLU A 182 9.30 2.94 12.44
N THR A 183 8.10 3.07 11.84
CA THR A 183 6.87 3.47 12.54
C THR A 183 5.75 2.50 12.21
N LEU A 184 5.14 1.92 13.23
CA LEU A 184 4.01 1.01 13.11
C LEU A 184 2.80 1.55 13.87
N PHE A 185 1.75 1.92 13.14
CA PHE A 185 0.46 2.27 13.71
C PHE A 185 -0.44 1.03 13.76
N VAL A 186 -1.00 0.74 14.92
CA VAL A 186 -1.85 -0.43 15.13
C VAL A 186 -3.22 -0.02 15.65
N SER A 187 -4.24 -0.30 14.86
CA SER A 187 -5.64 -0.23 15.32
C SER A 187 -5.99 -1.56 15.97
N VAL A 188 -6.04 -1.59 17.29
CA VAL A 188 -6.21 -2.86 17.98
C VAL A 188 -7.65 -3.08 18.37
N LEU A 189 -8.20 -4.13 17.81
CA LEU A 189 -9.48 -4.70 18.21
C LEU A 189 -9.31 -5.92 19.12
N ASN A 190 -8.07 -6.45 19.19
CA ASN A 190 -7.77 -7.68 19.90
C ASN A 190 -6.51 -7.51 20.76
N LYS A 191 -6.68 -7.51 22.09
CA LYS A 191 -5.58 -7.29 23.04
C LYS A 191 -4.49 -8.33 22.95
N GLU A 192 -4.82 -9.57 22.62
CA GLU A 192 -3.84 -10.67 22.49
C GLU A 192 -2.84 -10.42 21.36
N LEU A 193 -3.27 -9.77 20.29
CA LEU A 193 -2.37 -9.43 19.16
C LEU A 193 -1.36 -8.33 19.52
N ILE A 194 -1.70 -7.45 20.45
CA ILE A 194 -0.78 -6.38 20.89
C ILE A 194 0.47 -6.98 21.50
N GLU A 195 0.33 -7.95 22.37
CA GLU A 195 1.47 -8.58 23.06
C GLU A 195 2.35 -9.36 22.06
N ILE A 196 1.74 -10.03 21.09
CA ILE A 196 2.47 -10.71 20.01
C ILE A 196 3.24 -9.68 19.17
N ILE A 197 2.58 -8.58 18.77
CA ILE A 197 3.24 -7.52 18.00
C ILE A 197 4.41 -6.92 18.78
N LYS A 198 4.21 -6.57 20.04
CA LYS A 198 5.27 -6.04 20.89
C LYS A 198 6.43 -7.00 21.03
N SER A 199 6.17 -8.30 21.26
CA SER A 199 7.23 -9.30 21.42
C SER A 199 8.06 -9.52 20.14
N GLN A 200 7.44 -9.40 18.97
CA GLN A 200 8.12 -9.56 17.67
C GLN A 200 8.92 -8.32 17.26
N TYR A 201 8.48 -7.13 17.68
CA TYR A 201 9.02 -5.84 17.24
C TYR A 201 9.80 -5.06 18.31
N THR A 202 10.06 -5.65 19.48
CA THR A 202 10.88 -5.05 20.55
C THR A 202 12.35 -4.84 20.19
N ASN A 203 12.85 -5.51 19.15
CA ASN A 203 14.26 -5.45 18.74
C ASN A 203 14.55 -4.30 17.75
N TYR A 204 13.53 -3.54 17.35
CA TYR A 204 13.70 -2.42 16.43
C TYR A 204 13.58 -1.11 17.20
N SER A 205 14.33 -0.08 16.80
CA SER A 205 14.21 1.30 17.28
C SER A 205 12.91 1.98 16.85
N GLN A 206 11.79 1.25 16.90
CA GLN A 206 10.54 1.59 16.27
C GLN A 206 9.56 2.18 17.26
N SER A 207 8.87 3.22 16.83
CA SER A 207 7.71 3.74 17.54
C SER A 207 6.49 2.89 17.16
N ILE A 208 5.91 2.18 18.15
CA ILE A 208 4.63 1.47 17.97
C ILE A 208 3.55 2.32 18.60
N TYR A 209 2.65 2.84 17.77
CA TYR A 209 1.52 3.64 18.20
C TYR A 209 0.26 2.78 18.27
N LEU A 210 -0.30 2.64 19.47
CA LEU A 210 -1.50 1.85 19.70
C LEU A 210 -2.72 2.76 19.79
N SER A 211 -3.72 2.48 18.96
CA SER A 211 -5.02 3.14 19.07
C SER A 211 -5.99 2.27 19.86
N GLU A 212 -6.38 2.70 21.05
CA GLU A 212 -7.34 2.01 21.90
C GLU A 212 -8.80 2.18 21.43
N TYR A 213 -9.06 3.02 20.43
CA TYR A 213 -10.41 3.41 20.02
C TYR A 213 -10.91 2.72 18.76
N LEU A 214 -12.14 2.23 18.87
CA LEU A 214 -12.90 1.43 17.89
C LEU A 214 -13.43 2.25 16.70
N ILE A 215 -13.58 1.62 15.69
CA ILE A 215 -14.09 1.59 14.31
C ILE A 215 -15.00 2.72 13.79
N SER A 216 -15.79 3.39 14.56
CA SER A 216 -16.42 4.67 14.10
C SER A 216 -15.41 5.82 13.86
N LYS A 217 -14.18 5.59 13.68
CA LYS A 217 -12.92 5.75 14.38
C LYS A 217 -11.70 5.54 13.50
N ASN A 218 -11.88 5.10 12.24
CA ASN A 218 -10.84 5.26 11.21
C ASN A 218 -10.42 6.74 11.09
N ILE A 219 -11.33 7.68 11.37
CA ILE A 219 -11.00 9.13 11.40
C ILE A 219 -10.06 9.43 12.57
N LEU A 220 -10.35 8.94 13.78
CA LEU A 220 -9.49 9.18 14.95
C LEU A 220 -8.14 8.48 14.78
N PHE A 221 -8.14 7.27 14.23
CA PHE A 221 -6.92 6.54 13.93
C PHE A 221 -6.08 7.25 12.87
N SER A 222 -6.72 7.74 11.80
CA SER A 222 -6.04 8.53 10.77
C SER A 222 -5.48 9.84 11.32
N ASN A 223 -6.17 10.48 12.25
CA ASN A 223 -5.67 11.68 12.93
C ASN A 223 -4.45 11.38 13.82
N LEU A 224 -4.42 10.21 14.50
CA LEU A 224 -3.25 9.79 15.25
C LEU A 224 -2.05 9.60 14.33
N ILE A 225 -2.23 8.84 13.25
CA ILE A 225 -1.19 8.64 12.23
C ILE A 225 -0.67 9.98 11.75
N PHE A 226 -1.57 10.89 11.44
CA PHE A 226 -1.23 12.20 10.94
C PHE A 226 -0.43 13.05 11.96
N LYS A 227 -0.85 13.06 13.23
CA LYS A 227 -0.16 13.80 14.30
C LYS A 227 1.29 13.36 14.49
N GLU A 228 1.57 12.08 14.27
CA GLU A 228 2.92 11.51 14.43
C GLU A 228 3.80 11.67 13.19
N LEU A 229 3.19 11.94 12.02
CA LEU A 229 3.93 12.17 10.77
C LEU A 229 4.34 13.64 10.56
N ASN A 230 3.83 14.58 11.38
CA ASN A 230 4.16 15.98 11.35
C ASN A 230 4.92 16.43 12.61
#